data_5655b27c36c0a6682ee406ab522a51d3
#
_entry.id   5655b27c36c0a6682ee406ab522a51d3
#
_cell.length_a   1.000
_cell.length_b   1.000
_cell.length_c   1.000
_cell.angle_alpha   90.00
_cell.angle_beta   90.00
_cell.angle_gamma   90.00
#
_symmetry.space_group_name_H-M   'P 1'
#
loop_
_entity.id
_entity.type
_entity.pdbx_description
1 polymer ?
#
loop_
_entity_poly.entity_id
_entity_poly.type
_entity_poly.pdbx_seq_one_letter_code
_entity_poly.pdbx_strand_id
1 'polypeptide(L)'
;MENVNIRVASPDDAEKLLEIYAPYVEKTAITFEYDVPTVHEFKKRIENTLERYPYLVAEVGDKIVGYAYTGSFVGRAAYDHSAETSIYIDEGCRNKGIGKRLYAAIEEISVAQNVINLYACIGYPEVEDEHLTMNSVNFHEHLGYKTVGRLSLIHISEPTRRV
;
A
#
# COMPACT_ATOMS: atom_id res chain seq x y z
N MET A 1 21.74 -12.71 4.87
CA MET A 1 20.54 -11.88 4.62
C MET A 1 20.99 -10.44 4.65
N GLU A 2 20.72 -9.69 3.59
CA GLU A 2 21.02 -8.25 3.58
C GLU A 2 20.29 -7.58 4.74
N ASN A 3 20.98 -6.67 5.42
CA ASN A 3 20.40 -5.96 6.57
C ASN A 3 19.40 -4.93 6.05
N VAL A 4 18.10 -5.18 6.24
CA VAL A 4 17.05 -4.22 5.91
C VAL A 4 16.85 -3.27 7.08
N ASN A 5 17.02 -1.99 6.86
CA ASN A 5 16.71 -0.94 7.83
C ASN A 5 15.30 -0.39 7.56
N ILE A 6 14.52 -0.18 8.61
CA ILE A 6 13.20 0.48 8.51
C ILE A 6 13.28 1.81 9.25
N ARG A 7 12.91 2.89 8.58
CA ARG A 7 12.82 4.23 9.19
C ARG A 7 11.57 4.98 8.74
N VAL A 8 11.26 6.04 9.43
CA VAL A 8 10.22 6.99 8.99
C VAL A 8 10.69 7.67 7.70
N ALA A 9 9.77 7.84 6.76
CA ALA A 9 10.01 8.56 5.52
C ALA A 9 10.22 10.05 5.79
N SER A 10 11.01 10.68 4.95
CA SER A 10 11.11 12.13 4.84
C SER A 10 10.43 12.61 3.57
N PRO A 11 9.86 13.83 3.54
CA PRO A 11 9.42 14.43 2.29
C PRO A 11 10.50 14.50 1.20
N ASP A 12 11.76 14.51 1.59
CA ASP A 12 12.89 14.50 0.66
C ASP A 12 13.13 13.13 0.01
N ASP A 13 12.51 12.06 0.51
CA ASP A 13 12.53 10.74 -0.15
C ASP A 13 11.58 10.65 -1.36
N ALA A 14 10.74 11.67 -1.60
CA ALA A 14 9.66 11.64 -2.57
C ALA A 14 10.08 11.20 -3.98
N GLU A 15 11.24 11.65 -4.47
CA GLU A 15 11.75 11.27 -5.79
C GLU A 15 12.02 9.77 -5.87
N LYS A 16 12.70 9.21 -4.86
CA LYS A 16 13.02 7.77 -4.80
C LYS A 16 11.80 6.90 -4.60
N LEU A 17 10.84 7.37 -3.80
CA LEU A 17 9.58 6.65 -3.59
C LEU A 17 8.71 6.68 -4.85
N LEU A 18 8.74 7.78 -5.58
CA LEU A 18 8.04 7.89 -6.86
C LEU A 18 8.64 6.97 -7.92
N GLU A 19 9.97 6.78 -7.95
CA GLU A 19 10.62 5.80 -8.83
C GLU A 19 10.11 4.36 -8.57
N ILE A 20 9.81 4.02 -7.31
CA ILE A 20 9.22 2.73 -6.95
C ILE A 20 7.75 2.66 -7.36
N TYR A 21 7.01 3.78 -7.24
CA TYR A 21 5.57 3.86 -7.48
C TYR A 21 5.20 3.90 -8.97
N ALA A 22 5.95 4.64 -9.77
CA ALA A 22 5.66 4.88 -11.18
C ALA A 22 5.40 3.59 -11.99
N PRO A 23 6.20 2.51 -11.87
CA PRO A 23 5.93 1.26 -12.56
C PRO A 23 4.57 0.63 -12.22
N TYR A 24 4.08 0.83 -10.99
CA TYR A 24 2.75 0.32 -10.60
C TYR A 24 1.63 1.08 -11.30
N VAL A 25 1.77 2.39 -11.51
CA VAL A 25 0.81 3.21 -12.27
C VAL A 25 0.85 2.87 -13.75
N GLU A 26 2.06 2.79 -14.32
CA GLU A 26 2.25 2.66 -15.78
C GLU A 26 1.96 1.25 -16.33
N LYS A 27 2.23 0.21 -15.51
CA LYS A 27 2.24 -1.18 -15.99
C LYS A 27 1.17 -2.05 -15.35
N THR A 28 0.49 -1.58 -14.30
CA THR A 28 -0.44 -2.42 -13.55
C THR A 28 -1.78 -1.72 -13.30
N ALA A 29 -2.80 -2.49 -12.93
CA ALA A 29 -4.09 -1.98 -12.49
C ALA A 29 -4.19 -1.90 -10.94
N ILE A 30 -3.06 -1.87 -10.23
CA ILE A 30 -3.04 -1.94 -8.77
C ILE A 30 -3.39 -0.60 -8.11
N THR A 31 -2.97 0.52 -8.71
CA THR A 31 -3.02 1.84 -8.05
C THR A 31 -4.30 2.62 -8.26
N PHE A 32 -5.13 2.28 -9.24
CA PHE A 32 -6.30 3.04 -9.68
C PHE A 32 -5.98 4.50 -10.09
N GLU A 33 -4.72 4.84 -10.34
CA GLU A 33 -4.29 6.12 -10.91
C GLU A 33 -3.98 5.95 -12.40
N TYR A 34 -4.32 6.94 -13.21
CA TYR A 34 -4.06 6.94 -14.65
C TYR A 34 -2.70 7.55 -15.00
N ASP A 35 -2.28 8.56 -14.22
CA ASP A 35 -1.06 9.31 -14.46
C ASP A 35 -0.13 9.21 -13.25
N VAL A 36 1.17 9.15 -13.52
CA VAL A 36 2.19 9.20 -12.46
C VAL A 36 2.18 10.61 -11.88
N PRO A 37 2.01 10.77 -10.54
CA PRO A 37 2.04 12.09 -9.93
C PRO A 37 3.40 12.76 -10.06
N THR A 38 3.44 14.07 -9.98
CA THR A 38 4.71 14.82 -9.92
C THR A 38 5.42 14.58 -8.58
N VAL A 39 6.75 14.77 -8.56
CA VAL A 39 7.54 14.72 -7.31
C VAL A 39 6.97 15.65 -6.23
N HIS A 40 6.53 16.85 -6.66
CA HIS A 40 5.94 17.83 -5.74
C HIS A 40 4.62 17.34 -5.11
N GLU A 41 3.75 16.74 -5.89
CA GLU A 41 2.51 16.12 -5.39
C GLU A 41 2.81 14.94 -4.46
N PHE A 42 3.78 14.12 -4.84
CA PHE A 42 4.18 12.96 -4.02
C PHE A 42 4.78 13.40 -2.68
N LYS A 43 5.61 14.46 -2.70
CA LYS A 43 6.13 15.09 -1.48
C LYS A 43 5.01 15.54 -0.54
N LYS A 44 4.00 16.22 -1.09
CA LYS A 44 2.81 16.63 -0.30
C LYS A 44 2.03 15.45 0.27
N ARG A 45 1.93 14.33 -0.46
CA ARG A 45 1.27 13.11 0.06
C ARG A 45 2.02 12.58 1.28
N ILE A 46 3.35 12.57 1.25
CA ILE A 46 4.18 12.14 2.39
C ILE A 46 3.97 13.09 3.58
N GLU A 47 4.07 14.42 3.35
CA GLU A 47 3.88 15.44 4.37
C GLU A 47 2.51 15.31 5.06
N ASN A 48 1.43 15.27 4.28
CA ASN A 48 0.07 15.15 4.79
C ASN A 48 -0.17 13.84 5.56
N THR A 49 0.41 12.73 5.10
CA THR A 49 0.29 11.45 5.79
C THR A 49 0.99 11.48 7.13
N LEU A 50 2.20 12.04 7.18
CA LEU A 50 3.02 12.11 8.39
C LEU A 50 2.43 13.01 9.47
N GLU A 51 1.46 13.89 9.18
CA GLU A 51 0.76 14.68 10.20
C GLU A 51 0.06 13.80 11.24
N ARG A 52 -0.39 12.61 10.83
CA ARG A 52 -1.18 11.73 11.71
C ARG A 52 -0.80 10.25 11.62
N TYR A 53 -0.35 9.80 10.47
CA TYR A 53 -0.17 8.38 10.15
C TYR A 53 1.29 8.03 9.89
N PRO A 54 1.73 6.80 10.19
CA PRO A 54 3.06 6.35 9.86
C PRO A 54 3.27 6.25 8.35
N TYR A 55 4.42 6.68 7.90
CA TYR A 55 4.95 6.49 6.56
C TYR A 55 6.38 5.97 6.69
N LEU A 56 6.62 4.72 6.32
CA LEU A 56 7.88 4.02 6.57
C LEU A 56 8.56 3.64 5.25
N VAL A 57 9.87 3.72 5.24
CA VAL A 57 10.71 3.23 4.13
C VAL A 57 11.58 2.08 4.60
N ALA A 58 11.84 1.15 3.69
CA ALA A 58 12.80 0.07 3.86
C ALA A 58 14.05 0.36 3.02
N GLU A 59 15.20 0.27 3.65
CA GLU A 59 16.51 0.49 3.03
C GLU A 59 17.35 -0.78 3.09
N VAL A 60 18.09 -1.03 2.01
CA VAL A 60 19.16 -2.03 1.93
C VAL A 60 20.43 -1.30 1.53
N GLY A 61 21.40 -1.21 2.45
CA GLY A 61 22.49 -0.26 2.30
C GLY A 61 21.95 1.17 2.23
N ASP A 62 22.34 1.91 1.20
CA ASP A 62 21.90 3.30 0.98
C ASP A 62 20.72 3.41 0.00
N LYS A 63 20.14 2.27 -0.44
CA LYS A 63 19.04 2.24 -1.40
C LYS A 63 17.70 2.01 -0.71
N ILE A 64 16.72 2.89 -0.96
CA ILE A 64 15.32 2.62 -0.61
C ILE A 64 14.79 1.55 -1.58
N VAL A 65 14.23 0.48 -1.02
CA VAL A 65 13.75 -0.69 -1.76
C VAL A 65 12.25 -0.94 -1.59
N GLY A 66 11.59 -0.14 -0.80
CA GLY A 66 10.14 -0.23 -0.60
C GLY A 66 9.67 0.73 0.47
N TYR A 67 8.37 0.90 0.56
CA TYR A 67 7.73 1.73 1.57
C TYR A 67 6.32 1.24 1.87
N ALA A 68 5.83 1.59 3.05
CA ALA A 68 4.45 1.35 3.47
C ALA A 68 3.97 2.52 4.32
N TYR A 69 2.67 2.78 4.26
CA TYR A 69 2.05 3.83 5.06
C TYR A 69 0.63 3.44 5.43
N THR A 70 0.06 4.15 6.38
CA THR A 70 -1.38 4.10 6.64
C THR A 70 -2.02 5.44 6.35
N GLY A 71 -3.33 5.45 6.24
CA GLY A 71 -4.14 6.64 6.03
C GLY A 71 -5.53 6.44 6.62
N SER A 72 -6.37 7.47 6.53
CA SER A 72 -7.76 7.37 6.99
C SER A 72 -8.52 6.34 6.16
N PHE A 73 -9.17 5.37 6.82
CA PHE A 73 -10.01 4.38 6.14
C PHE A 73 -11.30 5.02 5.60
N VAL A 74 -11.99 5.79 6.42
CA VAL A 74 -13.18 6.57 6.04
C VAL A 74 -13.16 7.86 6.84
N GLY A 75 -13.36 9.00 6.19
CA GLY A 75 -13.26 10.32 6.80
C GLY A 75 -14.38 10.69 7.78
N ARG A 76 -14.73 9.80 8.72
CA ARG A 76 -15.71 10.04 9.78
C ARG A 76 -15.14 9.61 11.14
N ALA A 77 -15.41 10.37 12.19
CA ALA A 77 -14.85 10.17 13.54
C ALA A 77 -15.04 8.74 14.09
N ALA A 78 -16.15 8.06 13.77
CA ALA A 78 -16.38 6.68 14.21
C ALA A 78 -15.36 5.67 13.63
N TYR A 79 -14.63 6.04 12.59
CA TYR A 79 -13.58 5.21 11.97
C TYR A 79 -12.16 5.61 12.38
N ASP A 80 -11.99 6.49 13.38
CA ASP A 80 -10.67 6.94 13.83
C ASP A 80 -9.78 5.82 14.40
N HIS A 81 -10.38 4.68 14.78
CA HIS A 81 -9.68 3.46 15.20
C HIS A 81 -9.44 2.47 14.05
N SER A 82 -9.63 2.91 12.83
CA SER A 82 -9.43 2.11 11.61
C SER A 82 -8.57 2.90 10.64
N ALA A 83 -7.61 2.21 10.02
CA ALA A 83 -6.73 2.82 9.01
C ALA A 83 -6.63 1.92 7.77
N GLU A 84 -6.45 2.55 6.63
CA GLU A 84 -6.09 1.86 5.39
C GLU A 84 -4.57 1.78 5.29
N THR A 85 -4.04 0.62 4.90
CA THR A 85 -2.60 0.40 4.69
C THR A 85 -2.29 0.19 3.23
N SER A 86 -1.16 0.75 2.79
CA SER A 86 -0.62 0.60 1.44
C SER A 86 0.85 0.23 1.50
N ILE A 87 1.30 -0.57 0.53
CA ILE A 87 2.69 -1.02 0.43
C ILE A 87 3.13 -1.11 -1.02
N TYR A 88 4.33 -0.66 -1.29
CA TYR A 88 4.99 -0.75 -2.58
C TYR A 88 6.45 -1.17 -2.42
N ILE A 89 6.87 -2.15 -3.20
CA ILE A 89 8.23 -2.71 -3.16
C ILE A 89 8.84 -2.61 -4.55
N ASP A 90 10.11 -2.19 -4.62
CA ASP A 90 10.91 -2.22 -5.85
C ASP A 90 10.84 -3.63 -6.48
N GLU A 91 10.53 -3.70 -7.78
CA GLU A 91 10.32 -4.96 -8.49
C GLU A 91 11.48 -5.94 -8.33
N GLY A 92 12.72 -5.45 -8.34
CA GLY A 92 13.93 -6.25 -8.15
C GLY A 92 14.15 -6.75 -6.71
N CYS A 93 13.34 -6.25 -5.77
CA CYS A 93 13.46 -6.54 -4.34
C CYS A 93 12.29 -7.32 -3.75
N ARG A 94 11.36 -7.77 -4.58
CA ARG A 94 10.23 -8.62 -4.15
C ARG A 94 10.69 -9.98 -3.63
N ASN A 95 9.86 -10.63 -2.82
CA ASN A 95 10.09 -11.96 -2.24
C ASN A 95 11.32 -12.08 -1.32
N LYS A 96 11.86 -10.97 -0.82
CA LYS A 96 12.99 -10.91 0.13
C LYS A 96 12.56 -10.65 1.59
N GLY A 97 11.28 -10.75 1.89
CA GLY A 97 10.73 -10.51 3.23
C GLY A 97 10.61 -9.04 3.64
N ILE A 98 10.90 -8.09 2.73
CA ILE A 98 10.85 -6.63 3.00
C ILE A 98 9.43 -6.21 3.39
N GLY A 99 8.42 -6.64 2.62
CA GLY A 99 7.02 -6.30 2.88
C GLY A 99 6.54 -6.76 4.26
N LYS A 100 6.92 -7.97 4.67
CA LYS A 100 6.61 -8.48 6.01
C LYS A 100 7.20 -7.59 7.11
N ARG A 101 8.43 -7.11 6.93
CA ARG A 101 9.09 -6.24 7.92
C ARG A 101 8.46 -4.85 7.97
N LEU A 102 8.11 -4.28 6.82
CA LEU A 102 7.38 -3.00 6.76
C LEU A 102 6.03 -3.11 7.46
N TYR A 103 5.26 -4.17 7.20
CA TYR A 103 3.96 -4.34 7.85
C TYR A 103 4.07 -4.61 9.34
N ALA A 104 5.05 -5.38 9.79
CA ALA A 104 5.28 -5.57 11.23
C ALA A 104 5.53 -4.22 11.95
N ALA A 105 6.32 -3.33 11.34
CA ALA A 105 6.56 -1.99 11.88
C ALA A 105 5.29 -1.09 11.81
N ILE A 106 4.54 -1.14 10.72
CA ILE A 106 3.24 -0.43 10.58
C ILE A 106 2.26 -0.89 11.66
N GLU A 107 2.13 -2.20 11.87
CA GLU A 107 1.23 -2.77 12.88
C GLU A 107 1.61 -2.32 14.30
N GLU A 108 2.90 -2.35 14.64
CA GLU A 108 3.40 -1.91 15.95
C GLU A 108 3.07 -0.43 16.21
N ILE A 109 3.31 0.45 15.23
CA ILE A 109 2.99 1.88 15.36
C ILE A 109 1.46 2.08 15.42
N SER A 110 0.70 1.36 14.61
CA SER A 110 -0.76 1.46 14.57
C SER A 110 -1.39 1.07 15.92
N VAL A 111 -0.89 0.02 16.56
CA VAL A 111 -1.30 -0.36 17.93
C VAL A 111 -0.99 0.76 18.90
N ALA A 112 0.19 1.37 18.85
CA ALA A 112 0.57 2.50 19.70
C ALA A 112 -0.32 3.74 19.47
N GLN A 113 -0.86 3.91 18.26
CA GLN A 113 -1.81 4.96 17.90
C GLN A 113 -3.27 4.60 18.21
N ASN A 114 -3.52 3.47 18.85
CA ASN A 114 -4.87 2.98 19.18
C ASN A 114 -5.73 2.68 17.93
N VAL A 115 -5.09 2.28 16.83
CA VAL A 115 -5.75 1.72 15.65
C VAL A 115 -6.05 0.26 15.93
N ILE A 116 -7.31 -0.13 15.79
CA ILE A 116 -7.81 -1.50 16.08
C ILE A 116 -7.86 -2.33 14.81
N ASN A 117 -8.20 -1.71 13.68
CA ASN A 117 -8.36 -2.38 12.40
C ASN A 117 -7.46 -1.75 11.34
N LEU A 118 -6.71 -2.59 10.63
CA LEU A 118 -6.01 -2.23 9.40
C LEU A 118 -6.70 -2.87 8.21
N TYR A 119 -7.01 -2.07 7.22
CA TYR A 119 -7.62 -2.50 5.96
C TYR A 119 -6.64 -2.30 4.81
N ALA A 120 -6.61 -3.24 3.88
CA ALA A 120 -5.90 -3.09 2.62
C ALA A 120 -6.91 -3.14 1.47
N CYS A 121 -6.90 -2.09 0.64
CA CYS A 121 -7.70 -2.03 -0.58
C CYS A 121 -6.88 -2.63 -1.73
N ILE A 122 -7.29 -3.79 -2.24
CA ILE A 122 -6.48 -4.58 -3.16
C ILE A 122 -7.26 -4.83 -4.44
N GLY A 123 -6.63 -4.57 -5.59
CA GLY A 123 -7.15 -5.00 -6.89
C GLY A 123 -7.27 -6.52 -6.92
N TYR A 124 -8.49 -7.03 -7.16
CA TYR A 124 -8.78 -8.45 -7.20
C TYR A 124 -9.11 -8.88 -8.64
N PRO A 125 -8.26 -9.68 -9.31
CA PRO A 125 -8.55 -10.17 -10.63
C PRO A 125 -9.57 -11.32 -10.57
N GLU A 126 -10.56 -11.31 -11.47
CA GLU A 126 -11.37 -12.52 -11.71
C GLU A 126 -10.56 -13.56 -12.52
N VAL A 127 -9.74 -13.07 -13.44
CA VAL A 127 -8.76 -13.83 -14.20
C VAL A 127 -7.44 -13.07 -14.14
N GLU A 128 -6.37 -13.73 -13.74
CA GLU A 128 -5.03 -13.13 -13.71
C GLU A 128 -4.53 -12.81 -15.12
N ASP A 129 -3.88 -11.66 -15.25
CA ASP A 129 -3.20 -11.24 -16.47
C ASP A 129 -1.84 -10.57 -16.14
N GLU A 130 -1.19 -9.98 -17.15
CA GLU A 130 0.10 -9.30 -16.96
C GLU A 130 0.02 -8.02 -16.12
N HIS A 131 -1.17 -7.42 -15.97
CA HIS A 131 -1.39 -6.16 -15.27
C HIS A 131 -1.90 -6.36 -13.84
N LEU A 132 -2.59 -7.47 -13.56
CA LEU A 132 -3.16 -7.74 -12.25
C LEU A 132 -3.13 -9.23 -11.91
N THR A 133 -2.46 -9.57 -10.82
CA THR A 133 -2.30 -10.93 -10.33
C THR A 133 -2.80 -11.07 -8.90
N MET A 134 -2.94 -12.31 -8.42
CA MET A 134 -3.28 -12.62 -7.03
C MET A 134 -2.14 -12.38 -6.03
N ASN A 135 -0.98 -11.94 -6.48
CA ASN A 135 0.20 -11.79 -5.63
C ASN A 135 -0.05 -10.91 -4.40
N SER A 136 -0.76 -9.78 -4.57
CA SER A 136 -1.06 -8.89 -3.45
C SER A 136 -2.06 -9.52 -2.48
N VAL A 137 -3.09 -10.19 -2.97
CA VAL A 137 -4.06 -10.92 -2.14
C VAL A 137 -3.35 -11.98 -1.33
N ASN A 138 -2.59 -12.85 -2.00
CA ASN A 138 -1.84 -13.94 -1.36
C ASN A 138 -0.84 -13.44 -0.32
N PHE A 139 -0.16 -12.32 -0.60
CA PHE A 139 0.75 -11.68 0.34
C PHE A 139 0.03 -11.25 1.63
N HIS A 140 -1.11 -10.58 1.52
CA HIS A 140 -1.87 -10.12 2.67
C HIS A 140 -2.49 -11.28 3.45
N GLU A 141 -3.04 -12.29 2.78
CA GLU A 141 -3.55 -13.51 3.44
C GLU A 141 -2.45 -14.24 4.20
N HIS A 142 -1.24 -14.31 3.63
CA HIS A 142 -0.08 -14.91 4.31
C HIS A 142 0.35 -14.16 5.58
N LEU A 143 0.07 -12.86 5.66
CA LEU A 143 0.27 -12.03 6.86
C LEU A 143 -0.91 -12.11 7.85
N GLY A 144 -1.97 -12.85 7.55
CA GLY A 144 -3.12 -13.04 8.42
C GLY A 144 -4.31 -12.10 8.12
N TYR A 145 -4.23 -11.28 7.09
CA TYR A 145 -5.38 -10.50 6.63
C TYR A 145 -6.47 -11.42 6.10
N LYS A 146 -7.71 -11.01 6.26
CA LYS A 146 -8.88 -11.75 5.78
C LYS A 146 -9.68 -10.89 4.83
N THR A 147 -10.13 -11.46 3.74
CA THR A 147 -11.07 -10.81 2.83
C THR A 147 -12.39 -10.54 3.56
N VAL A 148 -12.73 -9.27 3.74
CA VAL A 148 -13.97 -8.82 4.43
C VAL A 148 -15.03 -8.33 3.45
N GLY A 149 -14.69 -8.15 2.18
CA GLY A 149 -15.64 -7.76 1.14
C GLY A 149 -14.98 -7.68 -0.22
N ARG A 150 -15.78 -7.74 -1.27
CA ARG A 150 -15.40 -7.51 -2.66
C ARG A 150 -16.31 -6.46 -3.25
N LEU A 151 -15.73 -5.40 -3.81
CA LEU A 151 -16.45 -4.38 -4.57
C LEU A 151 -16.37 -4.76 -6.04
N SER A 152 -17.51 -5.02 -6.65
CA SER A 152 -17.58 -5.40 -8.06
C SER A 152 -18.29 -4.35 -8.89
N LEU A 153 -17.90 -4.22 -10.14
CA LEU A 153 -18.61 -3.39 -11.11
C LEU A 153 -19.92 -4.05 -11.48
N ILE A 154 -21.04 -3.39 -11.22
CA ILE A 154 -22.41 -3.92 -11.46
C ILE A 154 -22.58 -4.44 -12.90
N HIS A 155 -21.97 -3.77 -13.87
CA HIS A 155 -22.09 -4.13 -15.29
C HIS A 155 -21.29 -5.38 -15.69
N ILE A 156 -20.27 -5.76 -14.90
CA ILE A 156 -19.40 -6.90 -15.20
C ILE A 156 -19.79 -8.12 -14.35
N SER A 157 -20.06 -7.91 -13.07
CA SER A 157 -20.30 -9.02 -12.14
C SER A 157 -21.74 -9.47 -12.05
N GLU A 158 -22.71 -8.65 -12.47
CA GLU A 158 -24.13 -8.98 -12.43
C GLU A 158 -24.86 -8.51 -13.70
N PRO A 159 -24.59 -9.09 -14.87
CA PRO A 159 -25.25 -8.69 -16.11
C PRO A 159 -26.75 -8.95 -16.12
N THR A 160 -27.28 -9.67 -15.13
CA THR A 160 -28.69 -10.03 -15.00
C THR A 160 -29.47 -9.18 -14.01
N ARG A 161 -28.85 -8.35 -13.20
CA ARG A 161 -29.58 -7.39 -12.36
C ARG A 161 -30.05 -6.23 -13.22
N ARG A 162 -31.25 -6.39 -13.77
CA ARG A 162 -32.06 -5.26 -14.25
C ARG A 162 -32.68 -4.60 -13.03
N VAL A 163 -32.32 -3.36 -12.83
CA VAL A 163 -33.04 -2.49 -11.91
C VAL A 163 -34.40 -2.17 -12.50
#